data_17b735c3d741c535fb486ecaa9da185e
#
_entry.id   17b735c3d741c535fb486ecaa9da185e
#
_cell.length_a   1.000
_cell.length_b   1.000
_cell.length_c   1.000
_cell.angle_alpha   90.00
_cell.angle_beta   90.00
_cell.angle_gamma   90.00
#
_symmetry.space_group_name_H-M   'P 1'
#
loop_
_entity.id
_entity.type
_entity.pdbx_description
1 polymer ?
#
loop_
_entity_poly.entity_id
_entity_poly.type
_entity_poly.pdbx_seq_one_letter_code
_entity_poly.pdbx_strand_id
1 'polypeptide(L)'
;MASGDRYRAVHARSLKEPEGFWAEQAEAIDWTRRWDKVLDPSRAPFYRWYAGGELNACYNALDRHVERGRADQTALIYDSPVTNSKKSFTYRELRDHVARLAGAIAAQGVGKGDRVIIYMPMIPEAVMAMLACARLGAVHSVVFGGFAAKELASRIDDCQPKLVLTASCGVEPARVVNYKPMLDGAIEQARHKVTRVIVFQRPQAPASMVPGRDLDWMETVAVAAPHDCVPVEATDPLYILYTSGTTGFPKGVVRDTGGYCVALYWSMKNLYGIEPGEVWWCASDVGWVVGHSYIVYGPLIYGATSILYEGKPVGTPDAGAFWRVISEHKAVALFTAPTAFRAIKREDPEGKLLEKYDLSKFRTLFLAGERGDPPTIEWAQRLLGVPVVDHWWQTETGWVICGNFVGLDPMPIKPGSCSVPAPGWHLEVLDENGHPLERGQVGAIAAKLPLPPGTFPTLWNADERYKQAYLTEFPGYYKSGDAGFIDEDGYVSVMTRVDDVINVAGHRLSTGQIEEVLGAHDDVAECAVIGVADELKGQVPLGFVVLKAGVSRPEREIAGEIVQMVRDRIGPVAFFKSALVVQRLPKTRSGKILRGTIQKMADNQPWTMPATIEDPVVLDEIKDGLKAAGYAAK
;
A
#
# COMPACT_ATOMS: atom_id res chain seq x y z
N MET A 1 20.38 28.54 0.30
CA MET A 1 19.07 28.52 -0.39
C MET A 1 18.02 28.40 0.69
N ALA A 2 16.84 28.99 0.51
CA ALA A 2 15.74 28.74 1.42
C ALA A 2 15.32 27.27 1.30
N SER A 3 14.80 26.68 2.41
CA SER A 3 14.29 25.31 2.41
C SER A 3 13.21 25.13 1.32
N GLY A 4 13.34 24.10 0.52
CA GLY A 4 12.42 23.80 -0.59
C GLY A 4 12.75 24.45 -1.94
N ASP A 5 13.82 25.27 -2.07
CA ASP A 5 14.15 25.91 -3.35
C ASP A 5 14.56 24.89 -4.41
N ARG A 6 15.37 23.90 -4.01
CA ARG A 6 15.80 22.83 -4.90
C ARG A 6 14.63 21.95 -5.32
N TYR A 7 13.75 21.60 -4.38
CA TYR A 7 12.52 20.87 -4.68
C TYR A 7 11.67 21.64 -5.71
N ARG A 8 11.38 22.94 -5.47
CA ARG A 8 10.57 23.76 -6.38
C ARG A 8 11.16 23.81 -7.80
N ALA A 9 12.47 23.96 -7.91
CA ALA A 9 13.16 23.96 -9.22
C ALA A 9 13.03 22.61 -9.94
N VAL A 10 13.23 21.51 -9.23
CA VAL A 10 13.11 20.14 -9.79
C VAL A 10 11.66 19.84 -10.18
N HIS A 11 10.69 20.17 -9.34
CA HIS A 11 9.27 19.99 -9.63
C HIS A 11 8.84 20.81 -10.86
N ALA A 12 9.17 22.10 -10.90
CA ALA A 12 8.85 22.97 -12.04
C ALA A 12 9.45 22.45 -13.35
N ARG A 13 10.72 21.99 -13.33
CA ARG A 13 11.39 21.40 -14.50
C ARG A 13 10.69 20.12 -14.96
N SER A 14 10.30 19.26 -14.03
CA SER A 14 9.63 17.99 -14.36
C SER A 14 8.28 18.18 -15.05
N LEU A 15 7.60 19.29 -14.79
CA LEU A 15 6.33 19.64 -15.45
C LEU A 15 6.54 20.37 -16.79
N LYS A 16 7.58 21.21 -16.87
CA LYS A 16 7.86 22.00 -18.08
C LYS A 16 8.56 21.17 -19.16
N GLU A 17 9.43 20.26 -18.78
CA GLU A 17 10.29 19.47 -19.66
C GLU A 17 10.23 17.98 -19.25
N PRO A 18 9.02 17.34 -19.24
CA PRO A 18 8.85 16.00 -18.68
C PRO A 18 9.71 14.95 -19.38
N GLU A 19 9.82 14.98 -20.71
CA GLU A 19 10.63 14.01 -21.45
C GLU A 19 12.12 14.16 -21.12
N GLY A 20 12.65 15.39 -21.12
CA GLY A 20 14.06 15.63 -20.77
C GLY A 20 14.37 15.26 -19.33
N PHE A 21 13.48 15.60 -18.39
CA PHE A 21 13.63 15.26 -16.99
C PHE A 21 13.66 13.73 -16.78
N TRP A 22 12.66 13.03 -17.30
CA TRP A 22 12.56 11.58 -17.09
C TRP A 22 13.56 10.77 -17.91
N ALA A 23 14.03 11.28 -19.06
CA ALA A 23 15.16 10.69 -19.79
C ALA A 23 16.44 10.67 -18.94
N GLU A 24 16.74 11.79 -18.25
CA GLU A 24 17.88 11.90 -17.35
C GLU A 24 17.77 10.93 -16.16
N GLN A 25 16.58 10.81 -15.56
CA GLN A 25 16.38 9.90 -14.43
C GLN A 25 16.50 8.42 -14.84
N ALA A 26 16.13 8.09 -16.07
CA ALA A 26 16.20 6.74 -16.61
C ALA A 26 17.63 6.25 -16.86
N GLU A 27 18.63 7.13 -16.92
CA GLU A 27 20.06 6.75 -17.00
C GLU A 27 20.56 5.98 -15.76
N ALA A 28 19.83 6.03 -14.66
CA ALA A 28 20.14 5.26 -13.44
C ALA A 28 19.74 3.78 -13.52
N ILE A 29 19.01 3.39 -14.56
CA ILE A 29 18.55 2.02 -14.82
C ILE A 29 19.39 1.41 -15.95
N ASP A 30 19.64 0.11 -15.87
CA ASP A 30 20.35 -0.62 -16.90
C ASP A 30 19.36 -1.11 -17.97
N TRP A 31 19.55 -0.62 -19.19
CA TRP A 31 18.75 -0.94 -20.36
C TRP A 31 19.51 -1.90 -21.27
N THR A 32 18.86 -2.97 -21.70
CA THR A 32 19.39 -3.86 -22.75
C THR A 32 19.34 -3.15 -24.13
N ARG A 33 18.28 -2.37 -24.34
CA ARG A 33 18.13 -1.47 -25.47
C ARG A 33 17.53 -0.16 -24.99
N ARG A 34 18.16 0.97 -25.35
CA ARG A 34 17.62 2.30 -25.05
C ARG A 34 16.31 2.53 -25.80
N TRP A 35 15.43 3.32 -25.21
CA TRP A 35 14.13 3.68 -25.78
C TRP A 35 14.24 4.54 -27.04
N ASP A 36 13.23 4.45 -27.90
CA ASP A 36 13.08 5.30 -29.08
C ASP A 36 12.38 6.62 -28.72
N LYS A 37 11.41 6.57 -27.79
CA LYS A 37 10.66 7.71 -27.27
C LYS A 37 10.57 7.64 -25.75
N VAL A 38 10.83 8.77 -25.07
CA VAL A 38 10.67 8.88 -23.61
C VAL A 38 9.18 8.81 -23.25
N LEU A 39 8.37 9.65 -23.90
CA LEU A 39 6.91 9.65 -23.79
C LEU A 39 6.29 9.46 -25.16
N ASP A 40 5.45 8.46 -25.33
CA ASP A 40 4.68 8.25 -26.54
C ASP A 40 3.18 8.50 -26.30
N PRO A 41 2.65 9.64 -26.78
CA PRO A 41 1.24 10.02 -26.64
C PRO A 41 0.35 9.47 -27.76
N SER A 42 0.88 8.68 -28.73
CA SER A 42 0.16 8.25 -29.93
C SER A 42 -1.10 7.43 -29.65
N ARG A 43 -1.22 6.87 -28.45
CA ARG A 43 -2.38 6.11 -27.97
C ARG A 43 -3.12 6.78 -26.83
N ALA A 44 -3.03 8.12 -26.70
CA ALA A 44 -3.74 8.81 -25.63
C ALA A 44 -5.22 8.36 -25.53
N PRO A 45 -5.76 8.18 -24.32
CA PRO A 45 -5.20 8.47 -23.01
C PRO A 45 -4.27 7.38 -22.45
N PHE A 46 -3.89 6.36 -23.21
CA PHE A 46 -2.98 5.29 -22.83
C PHE A 46 -1.54 5.71 -23.17
N TYR A 47 -0.98 6.61 -22.37
CA TYR A 47 0.38 7.10 -22.52
C TYR A 47 1.40 6.00 -22.21
N ARG A 48 2.51 5.99 -22.95
CA ARG A 48 3.57 4.98 -22.80
C ARG A 48 4.91 5.66 -22.54
N TRP A 49 5.55 5.27 -21.47
CA TRP A 49 6.88 5.75 -21.13
C TRP A 49 7.95 4.79 -21.65
N TYR A 50 9.06 5.36 -22.15
CA TYR A 50 10.23 4.62 -22.67
C TYR A 50 9.89 3.62 -23.77
N ALA A 51 9.00 3.99 -24.67
CA ALA A 51 8.57 3.13 -25.77
C ALA A 51 9.75 2.71 -26.67
N GLY A 52 9.85 1.40 -26.95
CA GLY A 52 10.95 0.80 -27.69
C GLY A 52 12.18 0.45 -26.84
N GLY A 53 12.23 0.87 -25.55
CA GLY A 53 13.28 0.45 -24.63
C GLY A 53 13.10 -0.99 -24.16
N GLU A 54 14.21 -1.69 -23.89
CA GLU A 54 14.20 -3.04 -23.33
C GLU A 54 15.07 -3.12 -22.08
N LEU A 55 14.59 -3.82 -21.05
CA LEU A 55 15.28 -4.05 -19.80
C LEU A 55 14.78 -5.33 -19.11
N ASN A 56 15.33 -5.64 -17.95
CA ASN A 56 14.75 -6.64 -17.05
C ASN A 56 14.76 -6.09 -15.60
N ALA A 57 13.62 -6.14 -14.93
CA ALA A 57 13.49 -5.62 -13.56
C ALA A 57 14.30 -6.44 -12.55
N CYS A 58 14.37 -7.77 -12.69
CA CYS A 58 15.17 -8.63 -11.82
C CYS A 58 16.67 -8.38 -12.01
N TYR A 59 17.14 -8.19 -13.26
CA TYR A 59 18.54 -7.80 -13.51
C TYR A 59 18.89 -6.51 -12.78
N ASN A 60 18.04 -5.51 -12.90
CA ASN A 60 18.23 -4.24 -12.22
C ASN A 60 18.15 -4.35 -10.68
N ALA A 61 17.39 -5.31 -10.16
CA ALA A 61 17.27 -5.55 -8.73
C ALA A 61 18.42 -6.36 -8.13
N LEU A 62 19.02 -7.28 -8.89
CA LEU A 62 19.99 -8.25 -8.36
C LEU A 62 21.29 -8.32 -9.14
N ASP A 63 21.25 -8.71 -10.42
CA ASP A 63 22.44 -9.09 -11.20
C ASP A 63 23.43 -7.94 -11.33
N ARG A 64 22.95 -6.73 -11.66
CA ARG A 64 23.83 -5.56 -11.80
C ARG A 64 24.58 -5.22 -10.51
N HIS A 65 23.99 -5.46 -9.35
CA HIS A 65 24.66 -5.21 -8.07
C HIS A 65 25.75 -6.23 -7.79
N VAL A 66 25.53 -7.50 -8.15
CA VAL A 66 26.56 -8.54 -8.09
C VAL A 66 27.73 -8.19 -9.00
N GLU A 67 27.45 -7.79 -10.24
CA GLU A 67 28.46 -7.42 -11.25
C GLU A 67 29.24 -6.15 -10.87
N ARG A 68 28.62 -5.24 -10.11
CA ARG A 68 29.19 -3.96 -9.67
C ARG A 68 29.81 -3.99 -8.27
N GLY A 69 30.17 -5.17 -7.77
CA GLY A 69 30.95 -5.35 -6.55
C GLY A 69 30.13 -5.34 -5.26
N ARG A 70 28.78 -5.46 -5.32
CA ARG A 70 27.92 -5.57 -4.16
C ARG A 70 27.46 -7.01 -3.87
N ALA A 71 28.13 -8.00 -4.45
CA ALA A 71 27.76 -9.40 -4.37
C ALA A 71 27.54 -9.90 -2.94
N ASP A 72 28.43 -9.50 -2.03
CA ASP A 72 28.45 -9.96 -0.64
C ASP A 72 27.71 -8.99 0.32
N GLN A 73 27.14 -7.90 -0.20
CA GLN A 73 26.24 -7.03 0.55
C GLN A 73 24.92 -7.74 0.81
N THR A 74 24.39 -7.61 2.02
CA THR A 74 23.04 -8.11 2.34
C THR A 74 21.99 -7.40 1.49
N ALA A 75 21.17 -8.17 0.77
CA ALA A 75 20.05 -7.69 -0.02
C ALA A 75 18.72 -7.78 0.74
N LEU A 76 18.50 -8.91 1.42
CA LEU A 76 17.24 -9.21 2.10
C LEU A 76 17.52 -9.79 3.49
N ILE A 77 16.85 -9.23 4.49
CA ILE A 77 16.80 -9.76 5.86
C ILE A 77 15.37 -10.25 6.10
N TYR A 78 15.23 -11.52 6.42
CA TYR A 78 13.98 -12.11 6.90
C TYR A 78 13.98 -12.18 8.42
N ASP A 79 12.94 -11.63 9.05
CA ASP A 79 12.75 -11.66 10.50
C ASP A 79 11.31 -12.08 10.82
N SER A 80 11.17 -13.26 11.42
CA SER A 80 9.89 -13.86 11.77
C SER A 80 9.82 -14.18 13.27
N PRO A 81 9.26 -13.29 14.07
CA PRO A 81 8.99 -13.60 15.48
C PRO A 81 7.93 -14.69 15.68
N VAL A 82 7.03 -14.88 14.71
CA VAL A 82 5.97 -15.92 14.80
C VAL A 82 6.50 -17.34 14.57
N THR A 83 7.65 -17.48 13.91
CA THR A 83 8.34 -18.77 13.74
C THR A 83 9.67 -18.83 14.47
N ASN A 84 10.04 -17.74 15.16
CA ASN A 84 11.32 -17.57 15.82
C ASN A 84 12.52 -17.86 14.89
N SER A 85 12.43 -17.34 13.65
CA SER A 85 13.45 -17.55 12.63
C SER A 85 13.93 -16.24 12.01
N LYS A 86 15.23 -16.18 11.72
CA LYS A 86 15.87 -15.07 11.03
C LYS A 86 16.80 -15.63 9.97
N LYS A 87 16.84 -14.96 8.82
CA LYS A 87 17.74 -15.31 7.73
C LYS A 87 18.13 -14.08 6.94
N SER A 88 19.38 -14.02 6.51
CA SER A 88 19.87 -12.97 5.62
C SER A 88 20.34 -13.58 4.32
N PHE A 89 20.15 -12.83 3.23
CA PHE A 89 20.61 -13.20 1.89
C PHE A 89 21.44 -12.05 1.34
N THR A 90 22.64 -12.35 0.87
CA THR A 90 23.42 -11.41 0.07
C THR A 90 22.81 -11.24 -1.32
N TYR A 91 23.22 -10.20 -2.07
CA TYR A 91 22.77 -10.03 -3.46
C TYR A 91 23.12 -11.25 -4.32
N ARG A 92 24.27 -11.86 -4.13
CA ARG A 92 24.69 -13.10 -4.81
C ARG A 92 23.76 -14.26 -4.46
N GLU A 93 23.55 -14.53 -3.18
CA GLU A 93 22.71 -15.64 -2.72
C GLU A 93 21.27 -15.48 -3.20
N LEU A 94 20.72 -14.26 -3.07
CA LEU A 94 19.34 -13.98 -3.52
C LEU A 94 19.22 -14.16 -5.04
N ARG A 95 20.17 -13.62 -5.83
CA ARG A 95 20.23 -13.82 -7.29
C ARG A 95 20.25 -15.30 -7.65
N ASP A 96 21.08 -16.10 -6.99
CA ASP A 96 21.29 -17.52 -7.31
C ASP A 96 20.02 -18.33 -6.99
N HIS A 97 19.37 -18.05 -5.85
CA HIS A 97 18.06 -18.64 -5.53
C HIS A 97 17.00 -18.26 -6.54
N VAL A 98 16.90 -16.99 -6.91
CA VAL A 98 15.92 -16.48 -7.89
C VAL A 98 16.17 -17.08 -9.28
N ALA A 99 17.43 -17.19 -9.72
CA ALA A 99 17.76 -17.76 -11.02
C ALA A 99 17.37 -19.26 -11.10
N ARG A 100 17.60 -20.05 -10.04
CA ARG A 100 17.16 -21.45 -10.00
C ARG A 100 15.64 -21.57 -9.95
N LEU A 101 14.96 -20.75 -9.16
CA LEU A 101 13.50 -20.73 -9.13
C LEU A 101 12.92 -20.33 -10.50
N ALA A 102 13.53 -19.37 -11.19
CA ALA A 102 13.14 -19.02 -12.54
C ALA A 102 13.27 -20.21 -13.51
N GLY A 103 14.36 -20.97 -13.41
CA GLY A 103 14.52 -22.22 -14.17
C GLY A 103 13.44 -23.27 -13.85
N ALA A 104 13.09 -23.41 -12.56
CA ALA A 104 12.01 -24.32 -12.13
C ALA A 104 10.65 -23.90 -12.70
N ILE A 105 10.35 -22.60 -12.72
CA ILE A 105 9.13 -22.02 -13.29
C ILE A 105 9.12 -22.20 -14.81
N ALA A 106 10.23 -21.92 -15.49
CA ALA A 106 10.38 -22.11 -16.95
C ALA A 106 10.19 -23.57 -17.36
N ALA A 107 10.66 -24.53 -16.57
CA ALA A 107 10.45 -25.95 -16.79
C ALA A 107 8.97 -26.38 -16.73
N GLN A 108 8.09 -25.55 -16.16
CA GLN A 108 6.64 -25.74 -16.20
C GLN A 108 5.97 -25.06 -17.40
N GLY A 109 6.76 -24.58 -18.37
CA GLY A 109 6.27 -23.95 -19.60
C GLY A 109 5.90 -22.48 -19.46
N VAL A 110 6.32 -21.81 -18.40
CA VAL A 110 6.11 -20.38 -18.18
C VAL A 110 7.23 -19.59 -18.87
N GLY A 111 6.87 -18.60 -19.65
CA GLY A 111 7.78 -17.69 -20.34
C GLY A 111 7.31 -16.24 -20.33
N LYS A 112 7.94 -15.39 -21.14
CA LYS A 112 7.60 -13.97 -21.30
C LYS A 112 6.11 -13.78 -21.58
N GLY A 113 5.46 -12.89 -20.81
CA GLY A 113 4.04 -12.54 -20.94
C GLY A 113 3.05 -13.54 -20.32
N ASP A 114 3.50 -14.71 -19.88
CA ASP A 114 2.65 -15.66 -19.16
C ASP A 114 2.36 -15.15 -17.74
N ARG A 115 1.19 -15.46 -17.20
CA ARG A 115 0.78 -15.05 -15.86
C ARG A 115 1.08 -16.15 -14.85
N VAL A 116 1.53 -15.71 -13.68
CA VAL A 116 1.79 -16.56 -12.50
C VAL A 116 1.11 -15.94 -11.29
N ILE A 117 0.27 -16.69 -10.60
CA ILE A 117 -0.26 -16.26 -9.30
C ILE A 117 0.71 -16.67 -8.19
N ILE A 118 0.96 -15.75 -7.27
CA ILE A 118 1.73 -15.97 -6.04
C ILE A 118 0.78 -15.81 -4.86
N TYR A 119 0.51 -16.90 -4.16
CA TYR A 119 -0.37 -16.95 -2.99
C TYR A 119 0.43 -17.47 -1.80
N MET A 120 1.20 -16.57 -1.18
CA MET A 120 2.18 -16.90 -0.16
C MET A 120 2.16 -15.89 1.00
N PRO A 121 2.55 -16.29 2.22
CA PRO A 121 2.75 -15.38 3.35
C PRO A 121 4.04 -14.56 3.18
N MET A 122 4.36 -13.73 4.19
CA MET A 122 5.55 -12.89 4.24
C MET A 122 6.83 -13.69 4.49
N ILE A 123 7.23 -14.51 3.54
CA ILE A 123 8.43 -15.36 3.56
C ILE A 123 9.37 -15.04 2.38
N PRO A 124 10.66 -15.35 2.48
CA PRO A 124 11.62 -15.07 1.41
C PRO A 124 11.23 -15.65 0.06
N GLU A 125 10.58 -16.80 0.06
CA GLU A 125 10.12 -17.51 -1.14
C GLU A 125 9.09 -16.67 -1.94
N ALA A 126 8.29 -15.83 -1.27
CA ALA A 126 7.37 -14.90 -1.95
C ALA A 126 8.14 -13.81 -2.71
N VAL A 127 9.18 -13.24 -2.12
CA VAL A 127 10.07 -12.26 -2.77
C VAL A 127 10.81 -12.92 -3.94
N MET A 128 11.34 -14.12 -3.73
CA MET A 128 12.02 -14.89 -4.77
C MET A 128 11.08 -15.21 -5.94
N ALA A 129 9.82 -15.54 -5.66
CA ALA A 129 8.80 -15.81 -6.67
C ALA A 129 8.50 -14.59 -7.55
N MET A 130 8.34 -13.40 -6.95
CA MET A 130 8.13 -12.15 -7.67
C MET A 130 9.31 -11.84 -8.61
N LEU A 131 10.53 -11.93 -8.10
CA LEU A 131 11.76 -11.68 -8.85
C LEU A 131 12.03 -12.74 -9.92
N ALA A 132 11.70 -14.00 -9.67
CA ALA A 132 11.83 -15.08 -10.66
C ALA A 132 10.87 -14.90 -11.84
N CYS A 133 9.63 -14.48 -11.59
CA CYS A 133 8.70 -14.10 -12.65
C CYS A 133 9.24 -12.92 -13.47
N ALA A 134 9.72 -11.87 -12.80
CA ALA A 134 10.33 -10.71 -13.47
C ALA A 134 11.57 -11.13 -14.30
N ARG A 135 12.38 -12.07 -13.80
CA ARG A 135 13.55 -12.61 -14.49
C ARG A 135 13.19 -13.26 -15.83
N LEU A 136 12.08 -13.99 -15.87
CA LEU A 136 11.53 -14.64 -17.07
C LEU A 136 10.75 -13.70 -18.00
N GLY A 137 10.47 -12.47 -17.57
CA GLY A 137 9.51 -11.60 -18.24
C GLY A 137 8.07 -12.09 -18.13
N ALA A 138 7.78 -12.98 -17.17
CA ALA A 138 6.43 -13.41 -16.83
C ALA A 138 5.74 -12.37 -15.94
N VAL A 139 4.43 -12.27 -16.06
CA VAL A 139 3.60 -11.31 -15.31
C VAL A 139 3.12 -11.95 -14.02
N HIS A 140 3.58 -11.48 -12.88
CA HIS A 140 3.10 -12.03 -11.63
C HIS A 140 1.86 -11.30 -11.11
N SER A 141 1.04 -12.02 -10.35
CA SER A 141 -0.07 -11.47 -9.58
C SER A 141 0.00 -12.02 -8.16
N VAL A 142 0.42 -11.19 -7.23
CA VAL A 142 0.46 -11.57 -5.81
C VAL A 142 -0.92 -11.40 -5.22
N VAL A 143 -1.43 -12.46 -4.61
CA VAL A 143 -2.72 -12.46 -3.90
C VAL A 143 -2.44 -12.51 -2.41
N PHE A 144 -3.00 -11.55 -1.67
CA PHE A 144 -2.85 -11.50 -0.23
C PHE A 144 -3.34 -12.79 0.43
N GLY A 145 -2.51 -13.39 1.28
CA GLY A 145 -2.70 -14.72 1.87
C GLY A 145 -3.89 -14.89 2.80
N GLY A 146 -4.62 -13.83 3.03
CA GLY A 146 -5.83 -13.85 3.83
C GLY A 146 -7.13 -13.88 3.03
N PHE A 147 -7.08 -13.88 1.68
CA PHE A 147 -8.30 -13.93 0.88
C PHE A 147 -8.95 -15.31 0.88
N ALA A 148 -10.29 -15.31 0.93
CA ALA A 148 -11.10 -16.53 0.82
C ALA A 148 -10.98 -17.15 -0.59
N ALA A 149 -11.30 -18.45 -0.70
CA ALA A 149 -11.22 -19.20 -1.94
C ALA A 149 -11.96 -18.53 -3.12
N LYS A 150 -13.13 -17.94 -2.89
CA LYS A 150 -13.92 -17.23 -3.92
C LYS A 150 -13.15 -16.04 -4.52
N GLU A 151 -12.47 -15.28 -3.68
CA GLU A 151 -11.70 -14.11 -4.12
C GLU A 151 -10.47 -14.53 -4.94
N LEU A 152 -9.82 -15.60 -4.55
CA LEU A 152 -8.70 -16.19 -5.30
C LEU A 152 -9.20 -16.77 -6.63
N ALA A 153 -10.35 -17.45 -6.66
CA ALA A 153 -10.97 -17.99 -7.87
C ALA A 153 -11.26 -16.90 -8.91
N SER A 154 -11.79 -15.75 -8.47
CA SER A 154 -12.07 -14.64 -9.40
C SER A 154 -10.81 -14.08 -10.05
N ARG A 155 -9.67 -14.06 -9.33
CA ARG A 155 -8.37 -13.64 -9.87
C ARG A 155 -7.76 -14.67 -10.81
N ILE A 156 -7.94 -15.96 -10.50
CA ILE A 156 -7.57 -17.06 -11.39
C ILE A 156 -8.33 -16.94 -12.72
N ASP A 157 -9.62 -16.68 -12.67
CA ASP A 157 -10.44 -16.53 -13.86
C ASP A 157 -10.07 -15.33 -14.73
N ASP A 158 -9.70 -14.21 -14.12
CA ASP A 158 -9.37 -12.98 -14.83
C ASP A 158 -7.96 -13.00 -15.43
N CYS A 159 -6.94 -13.38 -14.64
CA CYS A 159 -5.57 -13.38 -15.14
C CYS A 159 -5.16 -14.67 -15.86
N GLN A 160 -5.91 -15.76 -15.71
CA GLN A 160 -5.67 -17.06 -16.37
C GLN A 160 -4.21 -17.53 -16.22
N PRO A 161 -3.73 -17.83 -15.00
CA PRO A 161 -2.34 -18.16 -14.77
C PRO A 161 -1.98 -19.54 -15.34
N LYS A 162 -0.78 -19.67 -15.88
CA LYS A 162 -0.19 -20.97 -16.22
C LYS A 162 0.26 -21.76 -15.01
N LEU A 163 0.67 -21.05 -13.97
CA LEU A 163 1.26 -21.61 -12.76
C LEU A 163 0.77 -20.84 -11.53
N VAL A 164 0.60 -21.53 -10.43
CA VAL A 164 0.42 -20.92 -9.11
C VAL A 164 1.59 -21.33 -8.21
N LEU A 165 2.19 -20.36 -7.53
CA LEU A 165 3.17 -20.57 -6.48
C LEU A 165 2.48 -20.32 -5.14
N THR A 166 2.59 -21.27 -4.21
CA THR A 166 1.95 -21.15 -2.89
C THR A 166 2.81 -21.73 -1.78
N ALA A 167 2.47 -21.40 -0.53
CA ALA A 167 2.97 -22.08 0.65
C ALA A 167 1.87 -22.99 1.24
N SER A 168 2.26 -23.98 2.03
CA SER A 168 1.32 -24.86 2.72
C SER A 168 0.47 -24.08 3.74
N CYS A 169 1.10 -23.12 4.46
CA CYS A 169 0.43 -22.31 5.48
C CYS A 169 1.09 -20.94 5.67
N GLY A 170 0.34 -20.01 6.27
CA GLY A 170 0.82 -18.80 6.92
C GLY A 170 0.76 -18.97 8.44
N VAL A 171 1.59 -18.21 9.18
CA VAL A 171 1.64 -18.23 10.64
C VAL A 171 1.29 -16.84 11.16
N GLU A 172 0.26 -16.76 11.98
CA GLU A 172 -0.16 -15.56 12.71
C GLU A 172 0.09 -15.78 14.22
N PRO A 173 0.16 -14.75 15.05
CA PRO A 173 0.46 -14.91 16.48
C PRO A 173 -0.45 -15.89 17.21
N ALA A 174 -1.73 -15.96 16.84
CA ALA A 174 -2.74 -16.78 17.51
C ALA A 174 -3.15 -18.05 16.75
N ARG A 175 -2.72 -18.21 15.47
CA ARG A 175 -3.19 -19.32 14.63
C ARG A 175 -2.29 -19.61 13.44
N VAL A 176 -2.42 -20.83 12.92
CA VAL A 176 -1.88 -21.22 11.62
C VAL A 176 -3.01 -21.14 10.58
N VAL A 177 -2.74 -20.49 9.46
CA VAL A 177 -3.68 -20.34 8.35
C VAL A 177 -3.27 -21.28 7.23
N ASN A 178 -4.11 -22.27 6.93
CA ASN A 178 -3.85 -23.26 5.89
C ASN A 178 -4.11 -22.69 4.49
N TYR A 179 -3.07 -22.31 3.74
CA TYR A 179 -3.20 -21.70 2.41
C TYR A 179 -3.57 -22.70 1.33
N LYS A 180 -2.96 -23.88 1.36
CA LYS A 180 -3.17 -24.89 0.31
C LYS A 180 -4.62 -25.36 0.18
N PRO A 181 -5.37 -25.66 1.26
CA PRO A 181 -6.79 -25.98 1.14
C PRO A 181 -7.64 -24.83 0.56
N MET A 182 -7.31 -23.57 0.88
CA MET A 182 -7.99 -22.41 0.28
C MET A 182 -7.70 -22.29 -1.21
N LEU A 183 -6.45 -22.53 -1.62
CA LEU A 183 -6.07 -22.56 -3.03
C LEU A 183 -6.78 -23.69 -3.77
N ASP A 184 -6.83 -24.89 -3.21
CA ASP A 184 -7.53 -26.04 -3.81
C ASP A 184 -9.00 -25.73 -4.04
N GLY A 185 -9.68 -25.18 -3.03
CA GLY A 185 -11.07 -24.74 -3.16
C GLY A 185 -11.25 -23.60 -4.18
N ALA A 186 -10.27 -22.73 -4.35
CA ALA A 186 -10.30 -21.70 -5.38
C ALA A 186 -10.14 -22.27 -6.79
N ILE A 187 -9.22 -23.21 -6.99
CA ILE A 187 -9.01 -23.88 -8.29
C ILE A 187 -10.24 -24.70 -8.68
N GLU A 188 -10.91 -25.33 -7.71
CA GLU A 188 -12.15 -26.07 -7.96
C GLU A 188 -13.27 -25.14 -8.44
N GLN A 189 -13.44 -23.97 -7.78
CA GLN A 189 -14.46 -22.96 -8.10
C GLN A 189 -14.17 -22.19 -9.39
N ALA A 190 -12.89 -22.02 -9.77
CA ALA A 190 -12.51 -21.27 -10.93
C ALA A 190 -12.89 -21.97 -12.24
N ARG A 191 -13.29 -21.18 -13.24
CA ARG A 191 -13.54 -21.65 -14.61
C ARG A 191 -12.24 -22.00 -15.31
N HIS A 192 -11.22 -21.14 -15.17
CA HIS A 192 -9.87 -21.41 -15.67
C HIS A 192 -9.22 -22.51 -14.82
N LYS A 193 -8.76 -23.58 -15.48
CA LYS A 193 -8.17 -24.74 -14.80
C LYS A 193 -6.66 -24.59 -14.69
N VAL A 194 -6.20 -24.37 -13.47
CA VAL A 194 -4.78 -24.39 -13.12
C VAL A 194 -4.27 -25.81 -13.12
N THR A 195 -3.29 -26.10 -13.99
CA THR A 195 -2.75 -27.45 -14.17
C THR A 195 -1.44 -27.70 -13.46
N ARG A 196 -0.80 -26.65 -12.92
CA ARG A 196 0.48 -26.73 -12.20
C ARG A 196 0.48 -25.81 -11.00
N VAL A 197 0.92 -26.35 -9.86
CA VAL A 197 1.10 -25.61 -8.61
C VAL A 197 2.45 -26.01 -8.01
N ILE A 198 3.30 -25.06 -7.64
CA ILE A 198 4.52 -25.32 -6.86
C ILE A 198 4.24 -24.92 -5.42
N VAL A 199 4.42 -25.85 -4.49
CA VAL A 199 4.05 -25.70 -3.07
C VAL A 199 5.29 -25.69 -2.20
N PHE A 200 5.51 -24.58 -1.48
CA PHE A 200 6.51 -24.50 -0.42
C PHE A 200 5.92 -25.07 0.88
N GLN A 201 6.43 -26.20 1.31
CA GLN A 201 6.00 -26.85 2.54
C GLN A 201 6.59 -26.17 3.78
N ARG A 202 5.74 -25.70 4.66
CA ARG A 202 6.15 -25.14 5.96
C ARG A 202 5.91 -26.18 7.08
N PRO A 203 6.88 -26.35 8.01
CA PRO A 203 6.79 -27.36 9.06
C PRO A 203 5.62 -27.14 10.03
N GLN A 204 5.10 -25.91 10.15
CA GLN A 204 4.00 -25.57 11.04
C GLN A 204 2.67 -26.21 10.62
N ALA A 205 2.45 -26.41 9.33
CA ALA A 205 1.32 -27.18 8.81
C ALA A 205 1.63 -27.65 7.37
N PRO A 206 2.24 -28.82 7.20
CA PRO A 206 2.43 -29.41 5.88
C PRO A 206 1.08 -29.68 5.20
N ALA A 207 1.00 -29.46 3.90
CA ALA A 207 -0.21 -29.64 3.12
C ALA A 207 -0.17 -30.92 2.28
N SER A 208 -1.35 -31.52 2.04
CA SER A 208 -1.51 -32.61 1.10
C SER A 208 -1.27 -32.11 -0.33
N MET A 209 -0.60 -32.95 -1.14
CA MET A 209 -0.29 -32.66 -2.54
C MET A 209 -1.27 -33.40 -3.46
N VAL A 210 -1.75 -32.70 -4.49
CA VAL A 210 -2.62 -33.31 -5.52
C VAL A 210 -1.73 -33.91 -6.61
N PRO A 211 -1.74 -35.26 -6.78
CA PRO A 211 -0.90 -35.93 -7.76
C PRO A 211 -1.13 -35.41 -9.19
N GLY A 212 -0.04 -35.23 -9.95
CA GLY A 212 -0.08 -34.75 -11.33
C GLY A 212 -0.28 -33.25 -11.51
N ARG A 213 -0.68 -32.51 -10.45
CA ARG A 213 -0.82 -31.05 -10.46
C ARG A 213 0.24 -30.37 -9.61
N ASP A 214 0.43 -30.85 -8.38
CA ASP A 214 1.25 -30.19 -7.37
C ASP A 214 2.68 -30.72 -7.39
N LEU A 215 3.63 -29.79 -7.29
CA LEU A 215 5.06 -30.05 -7.24
C LEU A 215 5.62 -29.49 -5.92
N ASP A 216 6.51 -30.25 -5.28
CA ASP A 216 7.22 -29.74 -4.12
C ASP A 216 8.25 -28.67 -4.53
N TRP A 217 8.26 -27.55 -3.82
CA TRP A 217 9.16 -26.45 -4.10
C TRP A 217 10.62 -26.85 -4.01
N MET A 218 11.01 -27.50 -2.93
CA MET A 218 12.41 -27.84 -2.69
C MET A 218 12.93 -28.83 -3.71
N GLU A 219 12.13 -29.87 -4.02
CA GLU A 219 12.48 -30.86 -5.04
C GLU A 219 12.58 -30.24 -6.43
N THR A 220 11.61 -29.40 -6.79
CA THR A 220 11.54 -28.78 -8.12
C THR A 220 12.70 -27.80 -8.34
N VAL A 221 13.04 -26.99 -7.34
CA VAL A 221 14.16 -26.04 -7.42
C VAL A 221 15.51 -26.75 -7.38
N ALA A 222 15.65 -27.87 -6.64
CA ALA A 222 16.91 -28.59 -6.52
C ALA A 222 17.42 -29.15 -7.86
N VAL A 223 16.50 -29.55 -8.74
CA VAL A 223 16.86 -30.13 -10.06
C VAL A 223 16.89 -29.08 -11.19
N ALA A 224 16.45 -27.86 -10.94
CA ALA A 224 16.36 -26.82 -11.95
C ALA A 224 17.74 -26.21 -12.25
N ALA A 225 18.03 -25.99 -13.55
CA ALA A 225 19.13 -25.16 -13.96
C ALA A 225 18.79 -23.67 -13.74
N PRO A 226 19.76 -22.82 -13.37
CA PRO A 226 19.54 -21.38 -13.30
C PRO A 226 19.09 -20.83 -14.69
N HIS A 227 18.19 -19.84 -14.68
CA HIS A 227 17.75 -19.16 -15.88
C HIS A 227 18.28 -17.72 -15.91
N ASP A 228 18.70 -17.26 -17.11
CA ASP A 228 19.13 -15.87 -17.31
C ASP A 228 17.94 -14.88 -17.34
N CYS A 229 18.25 -13.58 -17.19
CA CYS A 229 17.24 -12.54 -17.33
C CYS A 229 16.79 -12.37 -18.79
N VAL A 230 15.49 -12.43 -19.02
CA VAL A 230 14.88 -12.22 -20.33
C VAL A 230 14.60 -10.73 -20.54
N PRO A 231 15.13 -10.08 -21.58
CA PRO A 231 14.77 -8.71 -21.91
C PRO A 231 13.28 -8.58 -22.23
N VAL A 232 12.65 -7.56 -21.68
CA VAL A 232 11.25 -7.21 -21.94
C VAL A 232 11.17 -5.76 -22.40
N GLU A 233 10.13 -5.42 -23.17
CA GLU A 233 9.88 -4.02 -23.49
C GLU A 233 9.55 -3.22 -22.22
N ALA A 234 9.96 -1.96 -22.18
CA ALA A 234 9.65 -1.06 -21.05
C ALA A 234 8.15 -0.98 -20.76
N THR A 235 7.34 -1.15 -21.78
CA THR A 235 5.87 -1.12 -21.72
C THR A 235 5.23 -2.48 -21.44
N ASP A 236 6.02 -3.56 -21.37
CA ASP A 236 5.51 -4.87 -21.01
C ASP A 236 5.06 -4.90 -19.53
N PRO A 237 3.95 -5.58 -19.20
CA PRO A 237 3.50 -5.74 -17.83
C PRO A 237 4.51 -6.50 -16.97
N LEU A 238 4.85 -5.92 -15.82
CA LEU A 238 5.62 -6.58 -14.76
C LEU A 238 4.69 -7.38 -13.83
N TYR A 239 3.57 -6.77 -13.46
CA TYR A 239 2.60 -7.41 -12.58
C TYR A 239 1.16 -6.91 -12.80
N ILE A 240 0.21 -7.71 -12.30
CA ILE A 240 -1.19 -7.36 -12.14
C ILE A 240 -1.53 -7.41 -10.66
N LEU A 241 -1.95 -6.28 -10.09
CA LEU A 241 -2.37 -6.22 -8.70
C LEU A 241 -3.86 -5.88 -8.59
N TYR A 242 -4.63 -6.79 -8.01
CA TYR A 242 -6.07 -6.64 -7.91
C TYR A 242 -6.49 -5.80 -6.71
N THR A 243 -7.29 -4.77 -6.97
CA THR A 243 -7.93 -3.94 -5.94
C THR A 243 -9.43 -4.25 -5.86
N SER A 244 -10.04 -3.96 -4.70
CA SER A 244 -11.48 -4.05 -4.53
C SER A 244 -12.18 -3.03 -5.44
N GLY A 245 -13.09 -3.49 -6.30
CA GLY A 245 -13.92 -2.61 -7.12
C GLY A 245 -15.24 -2.29 -6.43
N THR A 246 -15.76 -1.08 -6.59
CA THR A 246 -17.09 -0.68 -6.12
C THR A 246 -18.22 -1.49 -6.78
N THR A 247 -17.95 -2.12 -7.92
CA THR A 247 -18.90 -2.93 -8.71
C THR A 247 -18.87 -4.43 -8.37
N GLY A 248 -18.16 -4.85 -7.33
CA GLY A 248 -18.06 -6.25 -6.91
C GLY A 248 -17.02 -7.11 -7.64
N PHE A 249 -16.54 -6.69 -8.83
CA PHE A 249 -15.44 -7.36 -9.52
C PHE A 249 -14.12 -6.64 -9.25
N PRO A 250 -13.03 -7.36 -8.89
CA PRO A 250 -11.74 -6.73 -8.67
C PRO A 250 -11.21 -6.06 -9.95
N LYS A 251 -10.44 -4.97 -9.76
CA LYS A 251 -9.74 -4.27 -10.84
C LYS A 251 -8.30 -4.76 -10.87
N GLY A 252 -7.86 -5.36 -11.96
CA GLY A 252 -6.47 -5.76 -12.16
C GLY A 252 -5.62 -4.56 -12.60
N VAL A 253 -4.97 -3.89 -11.66
CA VAL A 253 -4.06 -2.78 -11.95
C VAL A 253 -2.80 -3.32 -12.61
N VAL A 254 -2.55 -2.92 -13.85
CA VAL A 254 -1.34 -3.30 -14.60
C VAL A 254 -0.21 -2.36 -14.25
N ARG A 255 1.00 -2.88 -14.10
CA ARG A 255 2.22 -2.10 -13.93
C ARG A 255 3.20 -2.40 -15.05
N ASP A 256 3.65 -1.36 -15.76
CA ASP A 256 4.71 -1.50 -16.76
C ASP A 256 6.09 -1.68 -16.10
N THR A 257 7.04 -2.24 -16.85
CA THR A 257 8.35 -2.57 -16.29
C THR A 257 9.28 -1.35 -16.24
N GLY A 258 9.41 -0.61 -17.35
CA GLY A 258 10.43 0.43 -17.45
C GLY A 258 10.13 1.66 -16.62
N GLY A 259 8.92 2.22 -16.77
CA GLY A 259 8.49 3.39 -16.01
C GLY A 259 8.55 3.16 -14.51
N TYR A 260 8.17 1.96 -14.08
CA TYR A 260 8.19 1.58 -12.68
C TYR A 260 9.61 1.49 -12.10
N CYS A 261 10.55 0.86 -12.80
CA CYS A 261 11.94 0.79 -12.35
C CYS A 261 12.54 2.19 -12.15
N VAL A 262 12.31 3.11 -13.11
CA VAL A 262 12.81 4.49 -13.04
C VAL A 262 12.21 5.24 -11.86
N ALA A 263 10.88 5.19 -11.70
CA ALA A 263 10.17 5.89 -10.63
C ALA A 263 10.58 5.40 -9.24
N LEU A 264 10.74 4.09 -9.06
CA LEU A 264 11.16 3.51 -7.78
C LEU A 264 12.60 3.87 -7.44
N TYR A 265 13.53 3.77 -8.38
CA TYR A 265 14.91 4.21 -8.17
C TYR A 265 14.94 5.67 -7.73
N TRP A 266 14.22 6.53 -8.46
CA TRP A 266 14.13 7.96 -8.16
C TRP A 266 13.57 8.23 -6.76
N SER A 267 12.51 7.52 -6.37
CA SER A 267 11.85 7.72 -5.08
C SER A 267 12.69 7.24 -3.90
N MET A 268 13.41 6.11 -4.02
CA MET A 268 14.32 5.64 -2.96
C MET A 268 15.39 6.68 -2.64
N LYS A 269 15.96 7.29 -3.67
CA LYS A 269 16.98 8.34 -3.54
C LYS A 269 16.41 9.64 -3.00
N ASN A 270 15.37 10.17 -3.63
CA ASN A 270 14.98 11.57 -3.44
C ASN A 270 13.87 11.75 -2.39
N LEU A 271 12.91 10.81 -2.30
CA LEU A 271 11.87 10.86 -1.28
C LEU A 271 12.39 10.31 0.05
N TYR A 272 12.90 9.06 0.02
CA TYR A 272 13.26 8.35 1.23
C TYR A 272 14.67 8.67 1.74
N GLY A 273 15.53 9.25 0.89
CA GLY A 273 16.89 9.64 1.27
C GLY A 273 17.76 8.47 1.73
N ILE A 274 17.57 7.31 1.11
CA ILE A 274 18.32 6.09 1.39
C ILE A 274 19.56 6.03 0.50
N GLU A 275 20.67 5.55 1.05
CA GLU A 275 21.88 5.28 0.28
C GLU A 275 22.02 3.77 0.01
N PRO A 276 22.63 3.40 -1.14
CA PRO A 276 22.91 1.99 -1.42
C PRO A 276 23.75 1.34 -0.30
N GLY A 277 23.30 0.19 0.21
CA GLY A 277 23.92 -0.51 1.34
C GLY A 277 23.30 -0.21 2.69
N GLU A 278 22.48 0.82 2.81
CA GLU A 278 21.73 1.07 4.04
C GLU A 278 20.56 0.09 4.20
N VAL A 279 20.19 -0.13 5.45
CA VAL A 279 19.06 -1.01 5.79
C VAL A 279 17.77 -0.19 5.83
N TRP A 280 16.89 -0.53 4.92
CA TRP A 280 15.56 0.03 4.77
C TRP A 280 14.50 -0.96 5.25
N TRP A 281 13.51 -0.48 5.97
CA TRP A 281 12.39 -1.31 6.38
C TRP A 281 11.04 -0.72 5.95
N CYS A 282 10.30 -1.47 5.15
CA CYS A 282 8.89 -1.24 4.87
C CYS A 282 8.07 -2.31 5.57
N ALA A 283 7.40 -1.94 6.68
CA ALA A 283 6.54 -2.84 7.45
C ALA A 283 5.14 -2.90 6.84
N SER A 284 5.04 -3.64 5.74
CA SER A 284 3.82 -3.90 4.99
C SER A 284 3.81 -5.35 4.50
N ASP A 285 2.92 -5.70 3.57
CA ASP A 285 2.78 -7.04 3.00
C ASP A 285 3.00 -7.00 1.49
N VAL A 286 3.67 -8.03 0.94
CA VAL A 286 3.94 -8.16 -0.50
C VAL A 286 2.67 -8.33 -1.34
N GLY A 287 1.55 -8.67 -0.74
CA GLY A 287 0.23 -8.71 -1.38
C GLY A 287 -0.37 -7.34 -1.68
N TRP A 288 0.27 -6.24 -1.23
CA TRP A 288 -0.14 -4.87 -1.50
C TRP A 288 0.87 -4.14 -2.36
N VAL A 289 0.46 -3.03 -3.00
CA VAL A 289 1.37 -2.21 -3.80
C VAL A 289 2.56 -1.69 -3.01
N VAL A 290 2.37 -1.40 -1.72
CA VAL A 290 3.44 -0.96 -0.81
C VAL A 290 4.55 -2.01 -0.73
N GLY A 291 4.18 -3.29 -0.61
CA GLY A 291 5.14 -4.39 -0.57
C GLY A 291 5.86 -4.59 -1.91
N HIS A 292 5.13 -4.51 -3.03
CA HIS A 292 5.75 -4.55 -4.36
C HIS A 292 6.79 -3.45 -4.52
N SER A 293 6.39 -2.20 -4.26
CA SER A 293 7.23 -1.03 -4.51
C SER A 293 8.38 -0.91 -3.52
N TYR A 294 8.14 -1.15 -2.21
CA TYR A 294 9.07 -0.74 -1.17
C TYR A 294 9.53 -1.85 -0.21
N ILE A 295 9.10 -3.11 -0.40
CA ILE A 295 9.77 -4.27 0.17
C ILE A 295 10.66 -4.92 -0.90
N VAL A 296 10.16 -5.06 -2.15
CA VAL A 296 10.83 -5.84 -3.20
C VAL A 296 11.56 -4.93 -4.19
N TYR A 297 10.85 -4.27 -5.10
CA TYR A 297 11.49 -3.64 -6.27
C TYR A 297 12.31 -2.39 -5.93
N GLY A 298 11.75 -1.42 -5.22
CA GLY A 298 12.43 -0.16 -4.94
C GLY A 298 13.77 -0.32 -4.23
N PRO A 299 13.82 -0.92 -3.03
CA PRO A 299 15.07 -1.06 -2.30
C PRO A 299 16.10 -1.93 -3.04
N LEU A 300 15.68 -3.03 -3.68
CA LEU A 300 16.61 -3.91 -4.40
C LEU A 300 17.14 -3.26 -5.68
N ILE A 301 16.29 -2.59 -6.48
CA ILE A 301 16.75 -1.83 -7.64
C ILE A 301 17.71 -0.72 -7.22
N TYR A 302 17.50 -0.09 -6.08
CA TYR A 302 18.36 0.98 -5.60
C TYR A 302 19.69 0.47 -5.00
N GLY A 303 19.77 -0.79 -4.58
CA GLY A 303 20.95 -1.40 -3.96
C GLY A 303 20.97 -1.26 -2.45
N ALA A 304 19.82 -1.06 -1.81
CA ALA A 304 19.66 -1.07 -0.36
C ALA A 304 19.50 -2.50 0.18
N THR A 305 19.52 -2.65 1.50
CA THR A 305 19.13 -3.88 2.20
C THR A 305 17.67 -3.75 2.63
N SER A 306 16.79 -4.66 2.20
CA SER A 306 15.38 -4.68 2.56
C SER A 306 15.10 -5.64 3.72
N ILE A 307 14.20 -5.27 4.64
CA ILE A 307 13.71 -6.17 5.69
C ILE A 307 12.34 -6.71 5.29
N LEU A 308 12.21 -8.03 5.30
CA LEU A 308 10.97 -8.78 5.18
C LEU A 308 10.56 -9.28 6.57
N TYR A 309 9.49 -8.72 7.12
CA TYR A 309 9.04 -8.98 8.48
C TYR A 309 7.77 -9.81 8.51
N GLU A 310 7.81 -11.02 9.08
CA GLU A 310 6.64 -11.87 9.33
C GLU A 310 6.20 -11.72 10.78
N GLY A 311 5.57 -10.58 11.09
CA GLY A 311 5.10 -10.24 12.44
C GLY A 311 4.07 -9.10 12.43
N LYS A 312 3.71 -8.63 13.60
CA LYS A 312 2.74 -7.54 13.81
C LYS A 312 3.41 -6.40 14.60
N PRO A 313 2.88 -5.16 14.54
CA PRO A 313 3.41 -4.05 15.33
C PRO A 313 3.22 -4.25 16.85
N VAL A 314 2.21 -5.05 17.24
CA VAL A 314 1.92 -5.44 18.62
C VAL A 314 1.68 -6.94 18.69
N GLY A 315 1.94 -7.56 19.84
CA GLY A 315 1.71 -9.00 20.06
C GLY A 315 2.75 -9.93 19.43
N THR A 316 3.92 -9.41 18.97
CA THR A 316 5.03 -10.22 18.44
C THR A 316 6.41 -9.78 18.98
N PRO A 317 6.72 -9.90 20.26
CA PRO A 317 5.83 -10.40 21.34
C PRO A 317 4.99 -9.29 21.99
N ASP A 318 5.34 -8.01 21.85
CA ASP A 318 4.71 -6.85 22.49
C ASP A 318 4.76 -5.61 21.57
N ALA A 319 4.40 -4.44 22.08
CA ALA A 319 4.42 -3.18 21.33
C ALA A 319 5.85 -2.64 21.07
N GLY A 320 6.89 -3.28 21.60
CA GLY A 320 8.29 -3.00 21.30
C GLY A 320 8.82 -3.71 20.07
N ALA A 321 7.99 -4.52 19.37
CA ALA A 321 8.40 -5.32 18.24
C ALA A 321 9.09 -4.50 17.13
N PHE A 322 8.56 -3.32 16.81
CA PHE A 322 9.15 -2.46 15.78
C PHE A 322 10.48 -1.86 16.23
N TRP A 323 10.60 -1.49 17.49
CA TRP A 323 11.84 -0.95 18.04
C TRP A 323 12.95 -2.00 18.06
N ARG A 324 12.59 -3.26 18.36
CA ARG A 324 13.51 -4.39 18.26
C ARG A 324 14.07 -4.56 16.85
N VAL A 325 13.20 -4.57 15.83
CA VAL A 325 13.61 -4.76 14.43
C VAL A 325 14.53 -3.63 13.98
N ILE A 326 14.16 -2.37 14.25
CA ILE A 326 14.97 -1.19 13.91
C ILE A 326 16.34 -1.28 14.57
N SER A 327 16.39 -1.58 15.87
CA SER A 327 17.61 -1.65 16.66
C SER A 327 18.52 -2.77 16.21
N GLU A 328 17.96 -3.97 16.06
CA GLU A 328 18.72 -5.19 15.78
C GLU A 328 19.31 -5.19 14.36
N HIS A 329 18.53 -4.76 13.38
CA HIS A 329 18.97 -4.72 11.98
C HIS A 329 19.56 -3.37 11.56
N LYS A 330 19.65 -2.39 12.48
CA LYS A 330 20.17 -1.04 12.21
C LYS A 330 19.43 -0.34 11.04
N ALA A 331 18.11 -0.49 10.99
CA ALA A 331 17.31 0.17 9.98
C ALA A 331 17.40 1.69 10.11
N VAL A 332 17.71 2.37 9.01
CA VAL A 332 17.85 3.83 8.99
C VAL A 332 16.52 4.55 8.80
N ALA A 333 15.52 3.87 8.25
CA ALA A 333 14.18 4.38 8.09
C ALA A 333 13.14 3.26 8.17
N LEU A 334 11.93 3.63 8.58
CA LEU A 334 10.76 2.76 8.60
C LEU A 334 9.64 3.40 7.77
N PHE A 335 9.03 2.62 6.90
CA PHE A 335 7.79 2.96 6.25
C PHE A 335 6.67 2.02 6.71
N THR A 336 5.57 2.57 7.23
CA THR A 336 4.42 1.78 7.69
C THR A 336 3.11 2.57 7.60
N ALA A 337 1.99 1.97 8.01
CA ALA A 337 0.70 2.65 8.08
C ALA A 337 0.50 3.35 9.44
N PRO A 338 -0.24 4.48 9.49
CA PRO A 338 -0.62 5.14 10.75
C PRO A 338 -1.30 4.20 11.75
N THR A 339 -2.11 3.24 11.28
CA THR A 339 -2.75 2.21 12.12
C THR A 339 -1.75 1.42 12.97
N ALA A 340 -0.55 1.13 12.46
CA ALA A 340 0.48 0.44 13.24
C ALA A 340 0.93 1.28 14.44
N PHE A 341 1.13 2.58 14.23
CA PHE A 341 1.51 3.51 15.31
C PHE A 341 0.38 3.77 16.28
N ARG A 342 -0.87 3.82 15.83
CA ARG A 342 -2.03 3.89 16.75
C ARG A 342 -2.10 2.64 17.64
N ALA A 343 -1.85 1.44 17.08
CA ALA A 343 -1.82 0.20 17.85
C ALA A 343 -0.69 0.22 18.90
N ILE A 344 0.52 0.65 18.52
CA ILE A 344 1.65 0.78 19.46
C ILE A 344 1.31 1.81 20.56
N LYS A 345 0.80 3.01 20.18
CA LYS A 345 0.42 4.07 21.11
C LYS A 345 -0.65 3.61 22.12
N ARG A 346 -1.58 2.77 21.68
CA ARG A 346 -2.61 2.22 22.58
C ARG A 346 -2.02 1.31 23.65
N GLU A 347 -1.06 0.46 23.28
CA GLU A 347 -0.45 -0.53 24.18
C GLU A 347 0.69 0.07 25.02
N ASP A 348 1.45 1.02 24.48
CA ASP A 348 2.59 1.69 25.13
C ASP A 348 2.56 3.20 24.89
N PRO A 349 1.59 3.93 25.46
CA PRO A 349 1.40 5.37 25.20
C PRO A 349 2.57 6.24 25.62
N GLU A 350 3.33 5.82 26.64
CA GLU A 350 4.51 6.52 27.16
C GLU A 350 5.82 6.10 26.46
N GLY A 351 5.79 5.05 25.63
CA GLY A 351 6.95 4.56 24.90
C GLY A 351 8.01 3.87 25.76
N LYS A 352 7.63 3.30 26.89
CA LYS A 352 8.56 2.63 27.84
C LYS A 352 9.34 1.48 27.21
N LEU A 353 8.72 0.79 26.25
CA LEU A 353 9.38 -0.33 25.56
C LEU A 353 10.50 0.13 24.64
N LEU A 354 10.44 1.36 24.12
CA LEU A 354 11.47 1.92 23.26
C LEU A 354 12.81 2.08 24.00
N GLU A 355 12.79 2.38 25.30
CA GLU A 355 13.99 2.58 26.12
C GLU A 355 14.93 1.36 26.12
N LYS A 356 14.42 0.17 25.77
CA LYS A 356 15.20 -1.08 25.71
C LYS A 356 16.06 -1.21 24.46
N TYR A 357 15.89 -0.32 23.47
CA TYR A 357 16.43 -0.49 22.14
C TYR A 357 17.27 0.72 21.67
N ASP A 358 18.35 0.45 20.99
CA ASP A 358 19.21 1.46 20.38
C ASP A 358 18.72 1.85 18.98
N LEU A 359 18.11 3.04 18.86
CA LEU A 359 17.64 3.59 17.60
C LEU A 359 18.57 4.67 17.01
N SER A 360 19.85 4.72 17.44
CA SER A 360 20.81 5.78 17.05
C SER A 360 21.05 5.90 15.54
N LYS A 361 20.80 4.85 14.76
CA LYS A 361 20.90 4.87 13.29
C LYS A 361 19.60 5.26 12.60
N PHE A 362 18.48 5.24 13.31
CA PHE A 362 17.16 5.55 12.76
C PHE A 362 17.01 7.06 12.53
N ARG A 363 16.60 7.46 11.32
CA ARG A 363 16.57 8.86 10.89
C ARG A 363 15.20 9.39 10.56
N THR A 364 14.30 8.52 10.06
CA THR A 364 13.00 8.98 9.54
C THR A 364 11.95 7.89 9.61
N LEU A 365 10.74 8.27 10.03
CA LEU A 365 9.54 7.47 9.91
C LEU A 365 8.69 7.99 8.75
N PHE A 366 8.29 7.11 7.83
CA PHE A 366 7.35 7.39 6.75
C PHE A 366 6.01 6.70 7.01
N LEU A 367 4.91 7.42 6.83
CA LEU A 367 3.54 6.93 7.01
C LEU A 367 2.75 7.08 5.71
N ALA A 368 1.97 6.06 5.33
CA ALA A 368 1.01 6.14 4.23
C ALA A 368 -0.06 5.03 4.32
N GLY A 369 -1.01 5.07 3.38
CA GLY A 369 -2.08 4.07 3.24
C GLY A 369 -3.41 4.52 3.79
N GLU A 370 -3.40 5.44 4.73
CA GLU A 370 -4.54 6.18 5.27
C GLU A 370 -4.03 7.55 5.77
N ARG A 371 -4.94 8.46 6.09
CA ARG A 371 -4.54 9.77 6.61
C ARG A 371 -3.80 9.62 7.94
N GLY A 372 -2.61 10.21 8.01
CA GLY A 372 -1.88 10.38 9.28
C GLY A 372 -2.56 11.48 10.10
N ASP A 373 -3.25 11.09 11.18
CA ASP A 373 -3.86 12.07 12.07
C ASP A 373 -2.79 12.84 12.87
N PRO A 374 -2.94 14.17 13.04
CA PRO A 374 -1.94 14.98 13.73
C PRO A 374 -1.57 14.47 15.12
N PRO A 375 -2.50 14.03 15.99
CA PRO A 375 -2.14 13.51 17.32
C PRO A 375 -1.26 12.26 17.29
N THR A 376 -1.39 11.40 16.29
CA THR A 376 -0.53 10.21 16.14
C THR A 376 0.85 10.60 15.59
N ILE A 377 0.91 11.50 14.60
CA ILE A 377 2.16 12.01 14.03
C ILE A 377 2.98 12.74 15.11
N GLU A 378 2.36 13.66 15.85
CA GLU A 378 3.02 14.42 16.93
C GLU A 378 3.51 13.51 18.06
N TRP A 379 2.72 12.50 18.44
CA TRP A 379 3.13 11.52 19.43
C TRP A 379 4.36 10.73 18.95
N ALA A 380 4.31 10.20 17.72
CA ALA A 380 5.42 9.45 17.14
C ALA A 380 6.69 10.31 17.02
N GLN A 381 6.55 11.58 16.64
CA GLN A 381 7.67 12.52 16.51
C GLN A 381 8.32 12.83 17.86
N ARG A 382 7.51 13.05 18.92
CA ARG A 382 8.04 13.23 20.28
C ARG A 382 8.73 11.99 20.79
N LEU A 383 8.14 10.82 20.55
CA LEU A 383 8.66 9.52 21.01
C LEU A 383 10.00 9.17 20.36
N LEU A 384 10.09 9.32 19.05
CA LEU A 384 11.25 8.87 18.26
C LEU A 384 12.34 9.93 18.15
N GLY A 385 12.02 11.21 18.33
CA GLY A 385 12.96 12.31 18.15
C GLY A 385 13.45 12.51 16.71
N VAL A 386 12.75 11.93 15.70
CA VAL A 386 13.08 12.02 14.27
C VAL A 386 11.89 12.56 13.47
N PRO A 387 12.10 13.06 12.25
CA PRO A 387 11.02 13.45 11.36
C PRO A 387 10.04 12.30 11.11
N VAL A 388 8.73 12.61 11.20
CA VAL A 388 7.64 11.72 10.82
C VAL A 388 6.96 12.31 9.60
N VAL A 389 7.13 11.65 8.46
CA VAL A 389 6.69 12.13 7.14
C VAL A 389 5.45 11.35 6.72
N ASP A 390 4.30 12.03 6.66
CA ASP A 390 3.13 11.50 5.96
C ASP A 390 3.30 11.71 4.45
N HIS A 391 2.93 10.71 3.66
CA HIS A 391 2.98 10.77 2.20
C HIS A 391 1.81 10.01 1.58
N TRP A 392 1.37 10.45 0.40
CA TRP A 392 0.17 9.94 -0.23
C TRP A 392 0.44 9.35 -1.60
N TRP A 393 -0.15 8.19 -1.86
CA TRP A 393 -0.17 7.48 -3.12
C TRP A 393 -1.21 6.35 -3.12
N GLN A 394 -1.36 5.67 -4.24
CA GLN A 394 -2.41 4.69 -4.46
C GLN A 394 -1.85 3.45 -5.14
N THR A 395 -2.60 2.33 -5.13
CA THR A 395 -2.25 1.13 -5.89
C THR A 395 -2.09 1.45 -7.37
N GLU A 396 -2.96 2.29 -7.89
CA GLU A 396 -2.98 2.78 -9.27
C GLU A 396 -1.70 3.53 -9.64
N THR A 397 -1.18 4.33 -8.75
CA THR A 397 0.00 5.16 -9.05
C THR A 397 1.32 4.42 -8.86
N GLY A 398 1.36 3.38 -8.00
CA GLY A 398 2.52 2.51 -7.82
C GLY A 398 3.68 3.12 -7.04
N TRP A 399 3.72 4.44 -6.92
CA TRP A 399 4.70 5.21 -6.17
C TRP A 399 4.10 6.55 -5.73
N VAL A 400 4.88 7.37 -5.01
CA VAL A 400 4.41 8.57 -4.34
C VAL A 400 3.80 9.61 -5.28
N ILE A 401 2.65 10.17 -4.88
CA ILE A 401 2.04 11.35 -5.48
C ILE A 401 2.49 12.61 -4.73
N CYS A 402 2.42 12.59 -3.40
CA CYS A 402 2.86 13.68 -2.53
C CYS A 402 3.73 13.15 -1.40
N GLY A 403 4.75 13.91 -1.03
CA GLY A 403 5.64 13.58 0.07
C GLY A 403 6.59 14.70 0.43
N ASN A 404 7.36 14.53 1.49
CA ASN A 404 8.50 15.39 1.84
C ASN A 404 9.78 14.71 1.33
N PHE A 405 10.44 15.35 0.39
CA PHE A 405 11.56 14.75 -0.35
C PHE A 405 12.87 14.86 0.45
N VAL A 406 12.99 14.04 1.49
CA VAL A 406 14.08 14.05 2.46
C VAL A 406 15.46 13.93 1.81
N GLY A 407 15.58 13.14 0.75
CA GLY A 407 16.83 12.96 0.01
C GLY A 407 17.13 14.06 -1.02
N LEU A 408 16.16 14.93 -1.33
CA LEU A 408 16.32 16.00 -2.30
C LEU A 408 16.50 17.37 -1.63
N ASP A 409 15.51 17.78 -0.83
CA ASP A 409 15.46 19.08 -0.15
C ASP A 409 14.35 19.04 0.91
N PRO A 410 14.66 18.63 2.15
CA PRO A 410 13.65 18.48 3.19
C PRO A 410 12.95 19.81 3.48
N MET A 411 11.62 19.74 3.51
CA MET A 411 10.76 20.88 3.81
C MET A 411 10.16 20.78 5.22
N PRO A 412 9.65 21.87 5.81
CA PRO A 412 8.92 21.81 7.07
C PRO A 412 7.78 20.79 7.01
N ILE A 413 7.62 20.00 8.07
CA ILE A 413 6.51 19.03 8.19
C ILE A 413 5.30 19.77 8.75
N LYS A 414 4.16 19.66 8.05
CA LYS A 414 2.86 20.15 8.51
C LYS A 414 2.02 18.92 8.89
N PRO A 415 1.74 18.67 10.20
CA PRO A 415 0.90 17.55 10.61
C PRO A 415 -0.48 17.58 9.92
N GLY A 416 -0.94 16.43 9.43
CA GLY A 416 -2.19 16.31 8.67
C GLY A 416 -2.08 16.62 7.18
N SER A 417 -0.90 17.02 6.70
CA SER A 417 -0.59 17.15 5.28
C SER A 417 0.34 16.03 4.81
N CYS A 418 0.11 15.52 3.61
CA CYS A 418 1.01 14.61 2.92
C CYS A 418 2.13 15.33 2.15
N SER A 419 2.46 16.55 2.57
CA SER A 419 3.48 17.44 2.02
C SER A 419 3.17 17.90 0.58
N VAL A 420 4.13 17.86 -0.32
CA VAL A 420 4.03 18.51 -1.64
C VAL A 420 4.03 17.50 -2.79
N PRO A 421 3.51 17.84 -3.98
CA PRO A 421 3.49 16.96 -5.14
C PRO A 421 4.87 16.45 -5.54
N ALA A 422 5.00 15.19 -5.90
CA ALA A 422 6.26 14.67 -6.44
C ALA A 422 6.55 15.24 -7.82
N PRO A 423 7.82 15.40 -8.21
CA PRO A 423 8.19 15.73 -9.58
C PRO A 423 7.49 14.82 -10.60
N GLY A 424 6.94 15.45 -11.64
CA GLY A 424 6.07 14.81 -12.63
C GLY A 424 4.57 14.86 -12.33
N TRP A 425 4.17 15.14 -11.08
CA TRP A 425 2.76 15.24 -10.71
C TRP A 425 2.27 16.69 -10.76
N HIS A 426 1.32 16.97 -11.67
CA HIS A 426 0.60 18.22 -11.73
C HIS A 426 -0.77 18.03 -11.07
N LEU A 427 -0.87 18.39 -9.79
CA LEU A 427 -2.10 18.22 -9.01
C LEU A 427 -2.94 19.50 -9.01
N GLU A 428 -4.23 19.32 -9.14
CA GLU A 428 -5.24 20.36 -8.97
C GLU A 428 -6.37 19.85 -8.07
N VAL A 429 -7.07 20.77 -7.42
CA VAL A 429 -8.29 20.50 -6.67
C VAL A 429 -9.44 21.02 -7.50
N LEU A 430 -10.39 20.16 -7.84
CA LEU A 430 -11.47 20.46 -8.77
C LEU A 430 -12.83 20.51 -8.06
N ASP A 431 -13.70 21.38 -8.54
CA ASP A 431 -15.13 21.36 -8.20
C ASP A 431 -15.86 20.20 -8.90
N GLU A 432 -17.16 20.08 -8.70
CA GLU A 432 -18.00 19.04 -9.32
C GLU A 432 -18.13 19.18 -10.85
N ASN A 433 -17.82 20.36 -11.40
CA ASN A 433 -17.84 20.63 -12.85
C ASN A 433 -16.45 20.46 -13.49
N GLY A 434 -15.42 20.12 -12.69
CA GLY A 434 -14.03 19.95 -13.14
C GLY A 434 -13.26 21.25 -13.27
N HIS A 435 -13.71 22.35 -12.67
CA HIS A 435 -12.97 23.61 -12.64
C HIS A 435 -12.03 23.64 -11.45
N PRO A 436 -10.78 24.13 -11.63
CA PRO A 436 -9.85 24.31 -10.54
C PRO A 436 -10.38 25.24 -9.45
N LEU A 437 -10.25 24.84 -8.20
CA LEU A 437 -10.58 25.61 -7.02
C LEU A 437 -9.37 26.44 -6.55
N GLU A 438 -9.65 27.53 -5.82
CA GLU A 438 -8.63 28.34 -5.17
C GLU A 438 -7.94 27.55 -4.04
N ARG A 439 -6.75 28.02 -3.64
CA ARG A 439 -6.00 27.46 -2.52
C ARG A 439 -6.84 27.45 -1.24
N GLY A 440 -6.69 26.38 -0.44
CA GLY A 440 -7.45 26.17 0.80
C GLY A 440 -8.87 25.65 0.62
N GLN A 441 -9.43 25.66 -0.57
CA GLN A 441 -10.77 25.13 -0.84
C GLN A 441 -10.74 23.60 -1.01
N VAL A 442 -11.70 22.91 -0.40
CA VAL A 442 -11.83 21.46 -0.45
C VAL A 442 -12.61 21.01 -1.69
N GLY A 443 -12.01 20.10 -2.45
CA GLY A 443 -12.62 19.50 -3.64
C GLY A 443 -11.99 18.16 -3.99
N ALA A 444 -12.26 17.66 -5.19
CA ALA A 444 -11.67 16.43 -5.71
C ALA A 444 -10.21 16.66 -6.10
N ILE A 445 -9.28 15.87 -5.56
CA ILE A 445 -7.88 15.94 -5.96
C ILE A 445 -7.71 15.16 -7.25
N ALA A 446 -7.22 15.82 -8.30
CA ALA A 446 -7.01 15.25 -9.61
C ALA A 446 -5.59 15.54 -10.12
N ALA A 447 -5.06 14.64 -10.93
CA ALA A 447 -3.74 14.81 -11.55
C ALA A 447 -3.90 15.03 -13.06
N LYS A 448 -3.28 16.07 -13.60
CA LYS A 448 -3.31 16.37 -15.03
C LYS A 448 -2.53 15.34 -15.84
N LEU A 449 -3.10 14.92 -16.95
CA LEU A 449 -2.47 13.97 -17.86
C LEU A 449 -1.39 14.64 -18.76
N PRO A 450 -0.35 13.90 -19.16
CA PRO A 450 -0.03 12.52 -18.82
C PRO A 450 0.48 12.36 -17.36
N LEU A 451 0.20 11.22 -16.75
CA LEU A 451 0.80 10.86 -15.46
C LEU A 451 2.29 10.56 -15.63
N PRO A 452 3.13 10.74 -14.58
CA PRO A 452 4.55 10.40 -14.65
C PRO A 452 4.80 8.89 -14.83
N PRO A 453 6.02 8.46 -15.21
CA PRO A 453 6.36 7.04 -15.35
C PRO A 453 6.15 6.30 -14.02
N GLY A 454 5.92 4.97 -14.12
CA GLY A 454 5.67 4.11 -12.97
C GLY A 454 4.21 4.05 -12.52
N THR A 455 3.33 4.87 -13.11
CA THR A 455 1.88 4.79 -12.92
C THR A 455 1.28 3.69 -13.81
N PHE A 456 0.07 3.26 -13.48
CA PHE A 456 -0.59 2.20 -14.26
C PHE A 456 -0.98 2.67 -15.66
N PRO A 457 -0.62 1.94 -16.74
CA PRO A 457 -1.03 2.29 -18.08
C PRO A 457 -2.49 1.95 -18.37
N THR A 458 -3.05 0.93 -17.71
CA THR A 458 -4.42 0.46 -17.87
C THR A 458 -4.83 -0.53 -16.76
N LEU A 459 -6.04 -1.07 -16.87
CA LEU A 459 -6.52 -2.25 -16.13
C LEU A 459 -6.43 -3.49 -17.02
N TRP A 460 -6.09 -4.65 -16.43
CA TRP A 460 -5.97 -5.92 -17.13
C TRP A 460 -7.30 -6.29 -17.82
N ASN A 461 -7.23 -6.53 -19.14
CA ASN A 461 -8.39 -6.86 -20.01
C ASN A 461 -9.58 -5.88 -19.89
N ALA A 462 -9.38 -4.62 -19.46
CA ALA A 462 -10.48 -3.74 -19.09
C ALA A 462 -10.21 -2.25 -19.41
N ASP A 463 -9.71 -1.94 -20.62
CA ASP A 463 -9.37 -0.58 -21.06
C ASP A 463 -10.56 0.40 -20.94
N GLU A 464 -11.77 -0.02 -21.30
CA GLU A 464 -12.94 0.85 -21.19
C GLU A 464 -13.31 1.11 -19.72
N ARG A 465 -13.14 0.12 -18.84
CA ARG A 465 -13.32 0.30 -17.39
C ARG A 465 -12.27 1.24 -16.81
N TYR A 466 -11.04 1.21 -17.32
CA TYR A 466 -9.99 2.17 -16.95
C TYR A 466 -10.43 3.60 -17.28
N LYS A 467 -10.86 3.87 -18.52
CA LYS A 467 -11.34 5.20 -18.92
C LYS A 467 -12.52 5.66 -18.05
N GLN A 468 -13.53 4.82 -17.89
CA GLN A 468 -14.75 5.16 -17.11
C GLN A 468 -14.44 5.44 -15.65
N ALA A 469 -13.56 4.64 -15.02
CA ALA A 469 -13.28 4.76 -13.60
C ALA A 469 -12.39 5.97 -13.24
N TYR A 470 -11.49 6.36 -14.15
CA TYR A 470 -10.41 7.29 -13.79
C TYR A 470 -10.29 8.53 -14.67
N LEU A 471 -10.85 8.55 -15.91
CA LEU A 471 -10.55 9.59 -16.90
C LEU A 471 -11.79 10.32 -17.44
N THR A 472 -12.99 9.83 -17.19
CA THR A 472 -14.23 10.36 -17.81
C THR A 472 -14.83 11.51 -17.02
N GLU A 473 -14.75 11.48 -15.68
CA GLU A 473 -15.40 12.48 -14.82
C GLU A 473 -14.78 13.86 -14.97
N PHE A 474 -13.45 13.92 -15.07
CA PHE A 474 -12.70 15.16 -15.28
C PHE A 474 -11.84 15.04 -16.55
N PRO A 475 -12.32 15.46 -17.74
CA PRO A 475 -11.56 15.35 -18.98
C PRO A 475 -10.18 16.00 -18.89
N GLY A 476 -9.12 15.26 -19.27
CA GLY A 476 -7.74 15.71 -19.16
C GLY A 476 -7.05 15.45 -17.81
N TYR A 477 -7.77 14.86 -16.87
CA TYR A 477 -7.25 14.53 -15.55
C TYR A 477 -7.45 13.06 -15.19
N TYR A 478 -6.58 12.56 -14.35
CA TYR A 478 -6.75 11.33 -13.59
C TYR A 478 -7.52 11.64 -12.31
N LYS A 479 -8.66 10.98 -12.12
CA LYS A 479 -9.46 11.05 -10.91
C LYS A 479 -8.84 10.16 -9.83
N SER A 480 -8.29 10.76 -8.77
CA SER A 480 -7.75 9.99 -7.63
C SER A 480 -8.84 9.31 -6.80
N GLY A 481 -10.04 9.88 -6.78
CA GLY A 481 -11.14 9.49 -5.90
C GLY A 481 -10.96 9.95 -4.45
N ASP A 482 -9.94 10.76 -4.19
CA ASP A 482 -9.68 11.38 -2.89
C ASP A 482 -10.07 12.87 -2.94
N ALA A 483 -10.58 13.40 -1.83
CA ALA A 483 -10.93 14.78 -1.63
C ALA A 483 -9.99 15.43 -0.62
N GLY A 484 -9.68 16.71 -0.84
CA GLY A 484 -8.78 17.47 0.01
C GLY A 484 -8.56 18.87 -0.51
N PHE A 485 -7.50 19.51 -0.08
CA PHE A 485 -7.12 20.86 -0.51
C PHE A 485 -5.60 21.00 -0.67
N ILE A 486 -5.19 22.05 -1.35
CA ILE A 486 -3.80 22.48 -1.44
C ILE A 486 -3.71 23.86 -0.80
N ASP A 487 -2.85 24.02 0.21
CA ASP A 487 -2.71 25.31 0.90
C ASP A 487 -1.88 26.34 0.11
N GLU A 488 -1.75 27.55 0.66
CA GLU A 488 -1.02 28.67 0.04
C GLU A 488 0.47 28.34 -0.21
N ASP A 489 1.07 27.48 0.61
CA ASP A 489 2.47 27.05 0.48
C ASP A 489 2.64 25.86 -0.48
N GLY A 490 1.54 25.33 -1.04
CA GLY A 490 1.53 24.20 -1.96
C GLY A 490 1.45 22.83 -1.30
N TYR A 491 1.21 22.77 0.01
CA TYR A 491 1.05 21.52 0.74
C TYR A 491 -0.33 20.91 0.48
N VAL A 492 -0.35 19.60 0.21
CA VAL A 492 -1.55 18.84 -0.07
C VAL A 492 -2.04 18.17 1.21
N SER A 493 -3.32 18.35 1.51
CA SER A 493 -4.01 17.65 2.60
C SER A 493 -5.11 16.77 2.02
N VAL A 494 -4.92 15.46 2.09
CA VAL A 494 -5.93 14.47 1.70
C VAL A 494 -6.84 14.24 2.91
N MET A 495 -8.10 14.63 2.78
CA MET A 495 -9.02 14.66 3.92
C MET A 495 -9.89 13.41 4.00
N THR A 496 -10.34 12.90 2.84
CA THR A 496 -11.27 11.76 2.79
C THR A 496 -11.37 11.21 1.36
N ARG A 497 -12.08 10.09 1.18
CA ARG A 497 -12.55 9.68 -0.14
C ARG A 497 -13.68 10.61 -0.60
N VAL A 498 -13.77 10.86 -1.90
CA VAL A 498 -14.89 11.64 -2.45
C VAL A 498 -16.26 11.05 -2.04
N ASP A 499 -16.33 9.70 -1.98
CA ASP A 499 -17.54 8.97 -1.59
C ASP A 499 -17.86 9.07 -0.08
N ASP A 500 -16.88 9.45 0.76
CA ASP A 500 -17.01 9.59 2.22
C ASP A 500 -17.25 11.06 2.65
N VAL A 501 -17.42 11.99 1.71
CA VAL A 501 -17.82 13.38 2.00
C VAL A 501 -19.27 13.38 2.47
N ILE A 502 -19.52 14.01 3.64
CA ILE A 502 -20.87 14.09 4.23
C ILE A 502 -21.52 15.39 3.76
N ASN A 503 -22.70 15.30 3.15
CA ASN A 503 -23.44 16.48 2.71
C ASN A 503 -24.54 16.84 3.73
N VAL A 504 -24.24 17.80 4.60
CA VAL A 504 -25.15 18.28 5.65
C VAL A 504 -25.86 19.55 5.19
N ALA A 505 -27.12 19.47 4.76
CA ALA A 505 -27.90 20.62 4.32
C ALA A 505 -27.18 21.49 3.27
N GLY A 506 -26.47 20.87 2.33
CA GLY A 506 -25.69 21.56 1.30
C GLY A 506 -24.26 21.91 1.69
N HIS A 507 -23.86 21.71 2.95
CA HIS A 507 -22.47 21.86 3.38
C HIS A 507 -21.71 20.55 3.25
N ARG A 508 -20.60 20.56 2.51
CA ARG A 508 -19.72 19.41 2.32
C ARG A 508 -18.71 19.33 3.48
N LEU A 509 -18.85 18.31 4.31
CA LEU A 509 -17.99 18.06 5.45
C LEU A 509 -17.10 16.85 5.20
N SER A 510 -15.84 16.98 5.52
CA SER A 510 -14.90 15.87 5.49
C SER A 510 -15.04 15.00 6.75
N THR A 511 -15.20 13.70 6.57
CA THR A 511 -15.09 12.73 7.68
C THR A 511 -13.77 12.90 8.42
N GLY A 512 -12.68 13.10 7.69
CA GLY A 512 -11.34 13.28 8.25
C GLY A 512 -11.20 14.52 9.15
N GLN A 513 -11.86 15.65 8.82
CA GLN A 513 -11.83 16.82 9.69
C GLN A 513 -12.54 16.56 11.03
N ILE A 514 -13.65 15.85 10.99
CA ILE A 514 -14.37 15.49 12.22
C ILE A 514 -13.54 14.47 13.01
N GLU A 515 -13.00 13.45 12.35
CA GLU A 515 -12.14 12.44 12.98
C GLU A 515 -10.90 13.03 13.66
N GLU A 516 -10.34 14.10 13.08
CA GLU A 516 -9.24 14.84 13.71
C GLU A 516 -9.64 15.43 15.06
N VAL A 517 -10.85 15.99 15.14
CA VAL A 517 -11.38 16.53 16.42
C VAL A 517 -11.64 15.41 17.41
N LEU A 518 -12.23 14.28 16.97
CA LEU A 518 -12.49 13.12 17.84
C LEU A 518 -11.17 12.53 18.37
N GLY A 519 -10.18 12.37 17.50
CA GLY A 519 -8.86 11.83 17.84
C GLY A 519 -8.02 12.71 18.76
N ALA A 520 -8.35 14.00 18.86
CA ALA A 520 -7.70 14.94 19.77
C ALA A 520 -8.22 14.84 21.22
N HIS A 521 -9.27 14.06 21.48
CA HIS A 521 -9.77 13.83 22.84
C HIS A 521 -8.81 12.91 23.62
N ASP A 522 -8.51 13.27 24.88
CA ASP A 522 -7.51 12.58 25.69
C ASP A 522 -7.78 11.09 25.89
N ASP A 523 -9.05 10.69 25.96
CA ASP A 523 -9.46 9.30 26.20
C ASP A 523 -9.62 8.47 24.92
N VAL A 524 -9.54 9.07 23.73
CA VAL A 524 -9.74 8.38 22.45
C VAL A 524 -8.43 7.79 21.91
N ALA A 525 -8.46 6.50 21.60
CA ALA A 525 -7.37 5.78 20.94
C ALA A 525 -7.52 5.76 19.42
N GLU A 526 -8.75 5.48 18.94
CA GLU A 526 -9.09 5.43 17.53
C GLU A 526 -10.50 5.99 17.32
N CYS A 527 -10.76 6.49 16.11
CA CYS A 527 -12.09 6.96 15.76
C CYS A 527 -12.41 6.76 14.27
N ALA A 528 -13.69 6.79 13.95
CA ALA A 528 -14.19 6.84 12.59
C ALA A 528 -15.48 7.70 12.54
N VAL A 529 -15.71 8.34 11.41
CA VAL A 529 -16.94 9.09 11.16
C VAL A 529 -17.57 8.61 9.85
N ILE A 530 -18.89 8.47 9.85
CA ILE A 530 -19.68 8.17 8.67
C ILE A 530 -20.79 9.22 8.49
N GLY A 531 -21.26 9.41 7.27
CA GLY A 531 -22.50 10.13 7.01
C GLY A 531 -23.67 9.15 7.09
N VAL A 532 -24.66 9.43 7.93
CA VAL A 532 -25.92 8.66 7.97
C VAL A 532 -27.05 9.49 7.39
N ALA A 533 -28.02 8.82 6.76
CA ALA A 533 -29.17 9.46 6.13
C ALA A 533 -30.02 10.25 7.16
N ASP A 534 -30.40 11.46 6.80
CA ASP A 534 -31.31 12.34 7.58
C ASP A 534 -32.35 12.96 6.64
N GLU A 535 -33.62 12.86 7.01
CA GLU A 535 -34.77 13.30 6.16
C GLU A 535 -34.75 14.80 5.85
N LEU A 536 -34.20 15.62 6.73
CA LEU A 536 -34.21 17.09 6.58
C LEU A 536 -32.89 17.64 6.02
N LYS A 537 -31.77 16.97 6.30
CA LYS A 537 -30.43 17.48 6.01
C LYS A 537 -29.67 16.69 4.93
N GLY A 538 -30.29 15.65 4.40
CA GLY A 538 -29.68 14.70 3.48
C GLY A 538 -28.80 13.70 4.24
N GLN A 539 -27.74 14.17 4.89
CA GLN A 539 -26.89 13.37 5.76
C GLN A 539 -26.53 14.13 7.03
N VAL A 540 -26.20 13.37 8.10
CA VAL A 540 -25.59 13.90 9.32
C VAL A 540 -24.43 13.00 9.74
N PRO A 541 -23.35 13.56 10.33
CA PRO A 541 -22.22 12.75 10.75
C PRO A 541 -22.54 11.98 12.05
N LEU A 542 -22.12 10.72 12.07
CA LEU A 542 -22.13 9.83 13.24
C LEU A 542 -20.71 9.38 13.52
N GLY A 543 -20.23 9.60 14.75
CA GLY A 543 -18.91 9.21 15.22
C GLY A 543 -18.89 7.83 15.86
N PHE A 544 -17.74 7.15 15.73
CA PHE A 544 -17.38 5.94 16.48
C PHE A 544 -16.03 6.19 17.12
N VAL A 545 -15.89 5.84 18.39
CA VAL A 545 -14.65 6.02 19.15
C VAL A 545 -14.28 4.75 19.92
N VAL A 546 -13.00 4.40 19.87
CA VAL A 546 -12.40 3.36 20.70
C VAL A 546 -11.59 4.06 21.78
N LEU A 547 -11.83 3.73 23.03
CA LEU A 547 -11.16 4.36 24.15
C LEU A 547 -9.77 3.76 24.38
N LYS A 548 -8.88 4.55 24.99
CA LYS A 548 -7.57 4.08 25.46
C LYS A 548 -7.71 3.04 26.56
N ALA A 549 -6.74 2.14 26.66
CA ALA A 549 -6.69 1.17 27.75
C ALA A 549 -6.64 1.87 29.11
N GLY A 550 -7.44 1.38 30.07
CA GLY A 550 -7.49 1.91 31.43
C GLY A 550 -8.42 3.11 31.64
N VAL A 551 -9.10 3.59 30.61
CA VAL A 551 -10.15 4.62 30.78
C VAL A 551 -11.33 4.01 31.52
N SER A 552 -11.70 4.63 32.67
CA SER A 552 -12.80 4.18 33.53
C SER A 552 -13.94 5.20 33.66
N ARG A 553 -13.85 6.30 32.93
CA ARG A 553 -14.89 7.34 32.89
C ARG A 553 -16.16 6.83 32.18
N PRO A 554 -17.34 7.34 32.56
CA PRO A 554 -18.58 6.98 31.88
C PRO A 554 -18.53 7.33 30.36
N GLU A 555 -18.83 6.36 29.51
CA GLU A 555 -18.82 6.54 28.05
C GLU A 555 -19.71 7.70 27.58
N ARG A 556 -20.82 7.93 28.27
CA ARG A 556 -21.76 9.03 27.96
C ARG A 556 -21.13 10.42 28.19
N GLU A 557 -20.27 10.57 29.19
CA GLU A 557 -19.56 11.83 29.44
C GLU A 557 -18.55 12.10 28.33
N ILE A 558 -17.74 11.10 27.98
CA ILE A 558 -16.75 11.19 26.91
C ILE A 558 -17.43 11.51 25.56
N ALA A 559 -18.54 10.82 25.24
CA ALA A 559 -19.30 11.10 24.03
C ALA A 559 -19.85 12.53 24.02
N GLY A 560 -20.32 13.05 25.16
CA GLY A 560 -20.79 14.43 25.31
C GLY A 560 -19.67 15.47 25.09
N GLU A 561 -18.49 15.24 25.67
CA GLU A 561 -17.30 16.08 25.47
C GLU A 561 -16.90 16.12 24.00
N ILE A 562 -16.86 14.97 23.32
CA ILE A 562 -16.54 14.87 21.90
C ILE A 562 -17.54 15.66 21.03
N VAL A 563 -18.84 15.54 21.31
CA VAL A 563 -19.88 16.32 20.60
C VAL A 563 -19.65 17.81 20.77
N GLN A 564 -19.31 18.24 22.00
CA GLN A 564 -19.01 19.65 22.28
C GLN A 564 -17.73 20.09 21.57
N MET A 565 -16.67 19.28 21.55
CA MET A 565 -15.42 19.58 20.83
C MET A 565 -15.66 19.79 19.33
N VAL A 566 -16.47 18.94 18.69
CA VAL A 566 -16.81 19.11 17.26
C VAL A 566 -17.58 20.40 17.05
N ARG A 567 -18.52 20.73 17.94
CA ARG A 567 -19.29 21.97 17.87
C ARG A 567 -18.40 23.21 18.01
N ASP A 568 -17.40 23.16 18.90
CA ASP A 568 -16.51 24.29 19.16
C ASP A 568 -15.45 24.48 18.06
N ARG A 569 -14.91 23.40 17.50
CA ARG A 569 -13.82 23.44 16.52
C ARG A 569 -14.29 23.51 15.05
N ILE A 570 -15.37 22.85 14.71
CA ILE A 570 -15.92 22.83 13.34
C ILE A 570 -17.14 23.74 13.23
N GLY A 571 -17.90 23.86 14.31
CA GLY A 571 -19.09 24.69 14.39
C GLY A 571 -20.39 23.87 14.32
N PRO A 572 -21.54 24.52 14.67
CA PRO A 572 -22.86 23.88 14.66
C PRO A 572 -23.32 23.45 13.27
N VAL A 573 -22.66 23.93 12.21
CA VAL A 573 -22.90 23.53 10.80
C VAL A 573 -22.63 22.04 10.58
N ALA A 574 -21.74 21.43 11.34
CA ALA A 574 -21.43 20.01 11.27
C ALA A 574 -22.64 19.13 11.68
N PHE A 575 -23.52 19.65 12.51
CA PHE A 575 -24.69 18.93 13.02
C PHE A 575 -24.32 17.56 13.66
N PHE A 576 -23.13 17.50 14.24
CA PHE A 576 -22.62 16.30 14.90
C PHE A 576 -23.31 16.14 16.27
N LYS A 577 -24.12 15.09 16.41
CA LYS A 577 -24.98 14.91 17.58
C LYS A 577 -24.58 13.74 18.48
N SER A 578 -23.87 12.77 17.95
CA SER A 578 -23.53 11.56 18.71
C SER A 578 -22.22 10.93 18.27
N ALA A 579 -21.53 10.37 19.25
CA ALA A 579 -20.43 9.46 19.08
C ALA A 579 -20.73 8.16 19.86
N LEU A 580 -20.55 7.02 19.22
CA LEU A 580 -20.73 5.71 19.83
C LEU A 580 -19.38 5.20 20.31
N VAL A 581 -19.30 4.80 21.57
CA VAL A 581 -18.15 4.11 22.10
C VAL A 581 -18.24 2.64 21.69
N VAL A 582 -17.20 2.14 21.02
CA VAL A 582 -17.13 0.77 20.52
C VAL A 582 -15.81 0.13 20.97
N GLN A 583 -15.79 -1.20 21.05
CA GLN A 583 -14.59 -1.91 21.45
C GLN A 583 -13.51 -1.90 20.36
N ARG A 584 -13.94 -1.97 19.10
CA ARG A 584 -13.09 -2.05 17.91
C ARG A 584 -13.77 -1.41 16.70
N LEU A 585 -12.97 -0.94 15.76
CA LEU A 585 -13.46 -0.51 14.45
C LEU A 585 -13.27 -1.64 13.42
N PRO A 586 -14.25 -1.88 12.54
CA PRO A 586 -14.11 -2.87 11.47
C PRO A 586 -13.11 -2.37 10.44
N LYS A 587 -12.06 -3.15 10.23
CA LYS A 587 -10.94 -2.80 9.34
C LYS A 587 -10.72 -3.89 8.31
N THR A 588 -10.15 -3.48 7.18
CA THR A 588 -9.51 -4.42 6.29
C THR A 588 -8.21 -4.93 6.93
N ARG A 589 -7.69 -6.02 6.42
CA ARG A 589 -6.37 -6.57 6.83
C ARG A 589 -5.20 -5.61 6.57
N SER A 590 -5.39 -4.61 5.71
CA SER A 590 -4.45 -3.52 5.51
C SER A 590 -4.64 -2.35 6.48
N GLY A 591 -5.56 -2.46 7.44
CA GLY A 591 -5.84 -1.44 8.46
C GLY A 591 -6.88 -0.39 8.07
N LYS A 592 -7.40 -0.38 6.83
CA LYS A 592 -8.40 0.60 6.39
C LYS A 592 -9.75 0.35 7.05
N ILE A 593 -10.35 1.38 7.63
CA ILE A 593 -11.68 1.33 8.24
C ILE A 593 -12.75 1.14 7.15
N LEU A 594 -13.69 0.25 7.41
CA LEU A 594 -14.77 -0.12 6.49
C LEU A 594 -15.99 0.82 6.61
N ARG A 595 -15.78 2.15 6.43
CA ARG A 595 -16.80 3.19 6.61
C ARG A 595 -18.04 2.93 5.77
N GLY A 596 -17.88 2.61 4.48
CA GLY A 596 -19.01 2.33 3.59
C GLY A 596 -19.86 1.13 4.02
N THR A 597 -19.28 0.12 4.68
CA THR A 597 -20.04 -1.01 5.25
C THR A 597 -20.82 -0.56 6.48
N ILE A 598 -20.17 0.19 7.40
CA ILE A 598 -20.83 0.73 8.60
C ILE A 598 -22.00 1.65 8.20
N GLN A 599 -21.80 2.53 7.20
CA GLN A 599 -22.84 3.44 6.70
C GLN A 599 -24.05 2.68 6.16
N LYS A 600 -23.84 1.67 5.31
CA LYS A 600 -24.94 0.84 4.79
C LYS A 600 -25.70 0.13 5.90
N MET A 601 -24.99 -0.34 6.93
CA MET A 601 -25.61 -0.94 8.12
C MET A 601 -26.46 0.09 8.88
N ALA A 602 -25.94 1.29 9.10
CA ALA A 602 -26.65 2.38 9.80
C ALA A 602 -27.92 2.81 9.04
N ASP A 603 -27.83 2.88 7.71
CA ASP A 603 -28.92 3.31 6.81
C ASP A 603 -29.87 2.16 6.41
N ASN A 604 -29.73 0.97 6.99
CA ASN A 604 -30.52 -0.23 6.62
C ASN A 604 -30.45 -0.61 5.13
N GLN A 605 -29.33 -0.30 4.48
CA GLN A 605 -29.10 -0.64 3.08
C GLN A 605 -28.53 -2.06 2.93
N PRO A 606 -28.80 -2.73 1.80
CA PRO A 606 -28.17 -4.02 1.51
C PRO A 606 -26.63 -3.89 1.49
N TRP A 607 -25.95 -4.78 2.19
CA TRP A 607 -24.51 -4.87 2.19
C TRP A 607 -24.04 -6.31 2.13
N THR A 608 -22.81 -6.52 1.69
CA THR A 608 -22.15 -7.84 1.64
C THR A 608 -20.93 -7.83 2.54
N MET A 609 -20.59 -8.97 3.13
CA MET A 609 -19.39 -9.14 3.93
C MET A 609 -18.16 -8.77 3.11
N PRO A 610 -17.37 -7.74 3.50
CA PRO A 610 -16.18 -7.38 2.77
C PRO A 610 -15.14 -8.50 2.81
N ALA A 611 -14.69 -8.97 1.65
CA ALA A 611 -13.71 -10.04 1.54
C ALA A 611 -12.34 -9.71 2.20
N THR A 612 -12.06 -8.42 2.35
CA THR A 612 -10.81 -7.91 2.93
C THR A 612 -10.89 -7.67 4.43
N ILE A 613 -12.02 -7.93 5.07
CA ILE A 613 -12.18 -7.69 6.52
C ILE A 613 -11.19 -8.53 7.33
N GLU A 614 -10.60 -7.93 8.35
CA GLU A 614 -9.66 -8.61 9.25
C GLU A 614 -10.38 -9.59 10.18
N ASP A 615 -11.46 -9.13 10.82
CA ASP A 615 -12.28 -9.91 11.74
C ASP A 615 -13.78 -9.61 11.49
N PRO A 616 -14.54 -10.56 10.92
CA PRO A 616 -15.97 -10.37 10.65
C PRO A 616 -16.84 -10.12 11.89
N VAL A 617 -16.46 -10.64 13.07
CA VAL A 617 -17.21 -10.48 14.33
C VAL A 617 -17.37 -9.03 14.72
N VAL A 618 -16.42 -8.17 14.35
CA VAL A 618 -16.49 -6.71 14.64
C VAL A 618 -17.72 -6.06 14.01
N LEU A 619 -18.19 -6.54 12.86
CA LEU A 619 -19.41 -5.98 12.24
C LEU A 619 -20.67 -6.30 13.05
N ASP A 620 -20.74 -7.45 13.72
CA ASP A 620 -21.84 -7.76 14.61
C ASP A 620 -21.83 -6.84 15.84
N GLU A 621 -20.64 -6.59 16.43
CA GLU A 621 -20.45 -5.65 17.54
C GLU A 621 -20.91 -4.22 17.13
N ILE A 622 -20.52 -3.75 15.94
CA ILE A 622 -20.95 -2.44 15.41
C ILE A 622 -22.46 -2.40 15.20
N LYS A 623 -23.04 -3.47 14.65
CA LYS A 623 -24.48 -3.56 14.42
C LYS A 623 -25.29 -3.45 15.71
N ASP A 624 -24.84 -4.09 16.76
CA ASP A 624 -25.49 -4.03 18.07
C ASP A 624 -25.37 -2.61 18.68
N GLY A 625 -24.21 -1.96 18.55
CA GLY A 625 -24.03 -0.55 18.94
C GLY A 625 -24.93 0.41 18.15
N LEU A 626 -25.04 0.22 16.85
CA LEU A 626 -25.93 1.01 15.99
C LEU A 626 -27.40 0.86 16.39
N LYS A 627 -27.87 -0.38 16.64
CA LYS A 627 -29.23 -0.64 17.10
C LYS A 627 -29.53 0.02 18.44
N ALA A 628 -28.61 -0.09 19.41
CA ALA A 628 -28.75 0.55 20.71
C ALA A 628 -28.87 2.08 20.60
N ALA A 629 -28.26 2.69 19.59
CA ALA A 629 -28.31 4.12 19.31
C ALA A 629 -29.49 4.54 18.38
N GLY A 630 -30.36 3.61 18.01
CA GLY A 630 -31.52 3.89 17.16
C GLY A 630 -31.28 3.86 15.65
N TYR A 631 -30.09 3.41 15.22
CA TYR A 631 -29.73 3.13 13.83
C TYR A 631 -29.86 1.62 13.54
N ALA A 632 -29.86 1.22 12.26
CA ALA A 632 -29.94 -0.19 11.87
C ALA A 632 -31.15 -0.94 12.50
N ALA A 633 -32.31 -0.28 12.58
CA ALA A 633 -33.47 -0.79 13.30
C ALA A 633 -34.22 -1.92 12.57
N LYS A 634 -33.82 -2.30 11.33
CA LYS A 634 -34.48 -3.35 10.51
C LYS A 634 -33.55 -4.52 10.22
#